data_7d8be23aed8cb9917e6f427a6f35b854
#
_entry.id   7d8be23aed8cb9917e6f427a6f35b854
#
_cell.length_a   1.000
_cell.length_b   1.000
_cell.length_c   1.000
_cell.angle_alpha   90.00
_cell.angle_beta   90.00
_cell.angle_gamma   90.00
#
_symmetry.space_group_name_H-M   'P 1'
#
loop_
_entity.id
_entity.type
_entity.pdbx_description
1 polymer ?
#
loop_
_entity_poly.entity_id
_entity_poly.type
_entity_poly.pdbx_seq_one_letter_code
_entity_poly.pdbx_strand_id
1 'polypeptide(L)'
;SVISLLVIFSFFTLPSINIFLDKNFNFKKSVISNAGVNFDQELEKRKKILDGEKETKTNKLNLKNIFADIDFFSTDDEGQNSIRFDARTIEQLFKDTNYNLEKVRETKLVNIGNKIDHLPKEIKSIESSKKRKRLFIQIVLPLIVEENAKIRLDRKELFRILAKNINTQKEKNWLKEKFKQYGLRDGDFYSLKVRMDEIPVSLALAQAAKETGWGTSRFAQEGNALFGQWTWNGEGIRPAGVDKDAKHKVAKFAVLKASVRAYQRNLNTHSSYIEFRKERAIQRDNDEKLDSLKLVNYLDKYAETGQQYIDVLKQIIKQNSLTDFDDVNVMPTSNKTKKLI
;
A
#
# COMPACT_ATOMS: atom_id res chain seq x y z
N SER A 1 -26.00 39.29 6.29
CA SER A 1 -26.62 38.27 7.11
C SER A 1 -25.94 36.92 6.81
N VAL A 2 -25.44 36.24 7.84
CA VAL A 2 -24.63 34.99 7.75
C VAL A 2 -25.38 33.86 7.10
N ILE A 3 -26.69 33.84 7.19
CA ILE A 3 -27.56 32.79 6.62
C ILE A 3 -27.59 32.84 5.08
N SER A 4 -27.51 34.03 4.47
CA SER A 4 -27.49 34.19 3.03
C SER A 4 -26.18 33.68 2.40
N LEU A 5 -25.05 33.74 3.13
CA LEU A 5 -23.76 33.29 2.65
C LEU A 5 -23.64 31.76 2.69
N LEU A 6 -24.22 31.11 3.71
CA LEU A 6 -24.24 29.65 3.85
C LEU A 6 -25.10 28.97 2.76
N VAL A 7 -26.22 29.59 2.38
CA VAL A 7 -27.08 29.08 1.31
C VAL A 7 -26.40 29.21 -0.06
N ILE A 8 -25.63 30.29 -0.28
CA ILE A 8 -24.88 30.49 -1.54
C ILE A 8 -23.74 29.47 -1.65
N PHE A 9 -23.04 29.13 -0.52
CA PHE A 9 -21.96 28.17 -0.53
C PHE A 9 -22.45 26.74 -0.81
N SER A 10 -23.62 26.37 -0.27
CA SER A 10 -24.23 25.05 -0.54
C SER A 10 -24.72 24.90 -2.00
N PHE A 11 -25.11 26.00 -2.68
CA PHE A 11 -25.52 25.96 -4.09
C PHE A 11 -24.36 25.77 -5.07
N PHE A 12 -23.12 26.17 -4.71
CA PHE A 12 -21.95 26.02 -5.58
C PHE A 12 -21.20 24.70 -5.40
N THR A 13 -21.31 24.04 -4.25
CA THR A 13 -20.61 22.78 -3.97
C THR A 13 -21.45 21.53 -4.29
N LEU A 14 -22.76 21.56 -4.06
CA LEU A 14 -23.66 20.45 -4.33
C LEU A 14 -23.79 20.08 -5.83
N PRO A 15 -23.83 21.03 -6.81
CA PRO A 15 -23.87 20.66 -8.21
C PRO A 15 -22.60 19.93 -8.68
N SER A 16 -21.43 20.29 -8.15
CA SER A 16 -20.16 19.67 -8.54
C SER A 16 -20.05 18.23 -8.08
N ILE A 17 -20.56 17.92 -6.89
CA ILE A 17 -20.61 16.56 -6.34
C ILE A 17 -21.63 15.72 -7.12
N ASN A 18 -22.81 16.27 -7.39
CA ASN A 18 -23.84 15.57 -8.18
C ASN A 18 -23.39 15.33 -9.62
N ILE A 19 -22.71 16.28 -10.27
CA ILE A 19 -22.17 16.09 -11.62
C ILE A 19 -21.07 15.02 -11.62
N PHE A 20 -20.26 14.94 -10.57
CA PHE A 20 -19.22 13.92 -10.44
C PHE A 20 -19.83 12.53 -10.20
N LEU A 21 -20.85 12.43 -9.36
CA LEU A 21 -21.59 11.19 -9.11
C LEU A 21 -22.40 10.75 -10.34
N ASP A 22 -23.07 11.67 -11.01
CA ASP A 22 -23.84 11.40 -12.25
C ASP A 22 -22.93 10.98 -13.41
N LYS A 23 -21.79 11.64 -13.62
CA LYS A 23 -20.83 11.23 -14.66
C LYS A 23 -20.24 9.84 -14.38
N ASN A 24 -19.92 9.53 -13.15
CA ASN A 24 -19.45 8.19 -12.74
C ASN A 24 -20.57 7.15 -12.85
N PHE A 25 -21.80 7.53 -12.55
CA PHE A 25 -22.97 6.67 -12.65
C PHE A 25 -23.36 6.39 -14.11
N ASN A 26 -23.35 7.40 -14.98
CA ASN A 26 -23.64 7.26 -16.42
C ASN A 26 -22.53 6.50 -17.16
N PHE A 27 -21.25 6.66 -16.77
CA PHE A 27 -20.16 5.84 -17.28
C PHE A 27 -20.36 4.36 -16.94
N LYS A 28 -20.80 4.08 -15.73
CA LYS A 28 -21.12 2.73 -15.25
C LYS A 28 -22.23 2.10 -16.08
N LYS A 29 -23.26 2.89 -16.42
CA LYS A 29 -24.39 2.45 -17.25
C LYS A 29 -23.96 2.16 -18.69
N SER A 30 -23.08 2.96 -19.30
CA SER A 30 -22.63 2.76 -20.68
C SER A 30 -21.66 1.58 -20.85
N VAL A 31 -20.77 1.33 -19.86
CA VAL A 31 -19.86 0.19 -19.88
C VAL A 31 -20.59 -1.13 -19.60
N ILE A 32 -21.65 -1.09 -18.77
CA ILE A 32 -22.44 -2.27 -18.39
C ILE A 32 -23.49 -2.60 -19.45
N SER A 33 -24.10 -1.62 -20.12
CA SER A 33 -25.05 -1.89 -21.21
C SER A 33 -24.40 -2.67 -22.36
N ASN A 34 -23.10 -2.46 -22.60
CA ASN A 34 -22.33 -3.23 -23.58
C ASN A 34 -21.90 -4.64 -23.10
N ALA A 35 -22.07 -4.95 -21.80
CA ALA A 35 -21.72 -6.25 -21.20
C ALA A 35 -22.94 -7.09 -20.82
N GLY A 36 -24.17 -6.62 -21.04
CA GLY A 36 -25.42 -7.37 -20.75
C GLY A 36 -25.71 -7.59 -19.28
N VAL A 37 -25.10 -6.83 -18.36
CA VAL A 37 -25.27 -6.99 -16.91
C VAL A 37 -26.22 -5.93 -16.36
N ASN A 38 -27.31 -6.35 -15.70
CA ASN A 38 -28.22 -5.46 -15.01
C ASN A 38 -27.62 -4.98 -13.68
N PHE A 39 -27.19 -3.73 -13.66
CA PHE A 39 -26.44 -3.12 -12.57
C PHE A 39 -27.19 -3.04 -11.25
N ASP A 40 -28.48 -2.72 -11.29
CA ASP A 40 -29.29 -2.54 -10.06
C ASP A 40 -29.51 -3.88 -9.34
N GLN A 41 -29.64 -4.99 -10.09
CA GLN A 41 -29.68 -6.33 -9.52
C GLN A 41 -28.35 -6.75 -8.90
N GLU A 42 -27.23 -6.37 -9.52
CA GLU A 42 -25.92 -6.69 -9.00
C GLU A 42 -25.58 -5.84 -7.74
N LEU A 43 -26.02 -4.58 -7.68
CA LEU A 43 -25.88 -3.70 -6.52
C LEU A 43 -26.71 -4.22 -5.33
N GLU A 44 -27.97 -4.61 -5.55
CA GLU A 44 -28.84 -5.19 -4.54
C GLU A 44 -28.34 -6.56 -4.05
N LYS A 45 -27.84 -7.39 -4.95
CA LYS A 45 -27.24 -8.67 -4.61
C LYS A 45 -25.99 -8.50 -3.73
N ARG A 46 -25.22 -7.45 -3.96
CA ARG A 46 -23.99 -7.14 -3.19
C ARG A 46 -24.28 -6.45 -1.86
N LYS A 47 -25.33 -5.63 -1.76
CA LYS A 47 -25.83 -5.14 -0.48
C LYS A 47 -26.22 -6.31 0.41
N LYS A 48 -26.99 -7.28 -0.10
CA LYS A 48 -27.34 -8.49 0.64
C LYS A 48 -26.15 -9.36 1.05
N ILE A 49 -25.09 -9.38 0.26
CA ILE A 49 -23.83 -10.07 0.60
C ILE A 49 -23.06 -9.29 1.69
N LEU A 50 -23.11 -7.98 1.69
CA LEU A 50 -22.50 -7.13 2.72
C LEU A 50 -23.22 -7.18 4.05
N ASP A 51 -24.56 -7.36 4.02
CA ASP A 51 -25.43 -7.37 5.21
C ASP A 51 -25.70 -8.78 5.77
N GLY A 52 -25.32 -9.85 5.06
CA GLY A 52 -25.78 -11.22 5.35
C GLY A 52 -24.76 -12.35 5.19
N GLU A 53 -23.44 -12.15 5.34
CA GLU A 53 -22.51 -13.28 5.37
C GLU A 53 -22.58 -14.06 6.69
N LYS A 54 -23.61 -14.91 6.79
CA LYS A 54 -23.45 -16.24 7.37
C LYS A 54 -22.71 -17.11 6.36
N GLU A 55 -21.64 -17.76 6.82
CA GLU A 55 -20.81 -18.71 6.09
C GLU A 55 -21.61 -19.61 5.14
N THR A 56 -21.61 -19.31 3.87
CA THR A 56 -21.91 -20.28 2.84
C THR A 56 -20.62 -20.61 2.13
N LYS A 57 -20.29 -21.91 2.11
CA LYS A 57 -19.18 -22.60 1.43
C LYS A 57 -18.67 -21.79 0.25
N THR A 58 -17.77 -20.86 0.53
CA THR A 58 -16.99 -20.18 -0.46
C THR A 58 -16.16 -21.24 -1.16
N ASN A 59 -16.32 -21.35 -2.48
CA ASN A 59 -15.26 -21.86 -3.32
C ASN A 59 -13.96 -21.34 -2.74
N LYS A 60 -13.12 -22.24 -2.22
CA LYS A 60 -11.75 -21.98 -1.86
C LYS A 60 -11.09 -21.39 -3.11
N LEU A 61 -11.23 -20.10 -3.32
CA LEU A 61 -10.31 -19.33 -4.13
C LEU A 61 -8.96 -19.65 -3.52
N ASN A 62 -8.23 -20.46 -4.26
CA ASN A 62 -7.06 -21.18 -3.83
C ASN A 62 -6.09 -20.13 -3.26
N LEU A 63 -6.05 -19.95 -1.93
CA LEU A 63 -5.10 -19.07 -1.24
C LEU A 63 -3.66 -19.31 -1.73
N LYS A 64 -3.36 -20.54 -2.18
CA LYS A 64 -2.14 -20.89 -2.90
C LYS A 64 -1.85 -20.00 -4.11
N ASN A 65 -2.87 -19.56 -4.86
CA ASN A 65 -2.65 -18.76 -6.07
C ASN A 65 -2.42 -17.27 -5.77
N ILE A 66 -2.92 -16.74 -4.65
CA ILE A 66 -2.68 -15.33 -4.28
C ILE A 66 -1.22 -15.12 -3.86
N PHE A 67 -0.59 -16.15 -3.28
CA PHE A 67 0.82 -16.10 -2.88
C PHE A 67 1.77 -16.61 -3.98
N ALA A 68 1.32 -17.48 -4.89
CA ALA A 68 2.08 -17.84 -6.09
C ALA A 68 2.31 -16.62 -7.00
N ASP A 69 1.38 -15.68 -7.02
CA ASP A 69 1.52 -14.42 -7.76
C ASP A 69 2.53 -13.43 -7.13
N ILE A 70 3.02 -13.65 -5.91
CA ILE A 70 4.15 -12.88 -5.35
C ILE A 70 5.41 -13.13 -6.18
N ASP A 71 5.62 -14.37 -6.63
CA ASP A 71 6.76 -14.74 -7.49
C ASP A 71 6.66 -14.11 -8.89
N PHE A 72 5.44 -13.90 -9.42
CA PHE A 72 5.23 -13.23 -10.70
C PHE A 72 5.67 -11.76 -10.73
N PHE A 73 5.68 -11.09 -9.56
CA PHE A 73 6.14 -9.69 -9.43
C PHE A 73 7.60 -9.55 -8.96
N SER A 74 8.23 -10.66 -8.56
CA SER A 74 9.66 -10.69 -8.24
C SER A 74 10.55 -10.77 -9.50
N THR A 75 9.94 -10.96 -10.67
CA THR A 75 10.64 -11.04 -11.97
C THR A 75 10.99 -9.69 -12.61
N ASP A 76 10.71 -8.55 -11.94
CA ASP A 76 11.43 -7.34 -12.28
C ASP A 76 12.91 -7.62 -11.96
N ASP A 77 13.80 -7.51 -12.95
CA ASP A 77 15.28 -7.66 -12.91
C ASP A 77 15.99 -6.77 -11.85
N GLU A 78 15.24 -6.18 -10.93
CA GLU A 78 15.67 -5.25 -9.89
C GLU A 78 16.37 -5.95 -8.72
N GLY A 79 17.21 -6.92 -8.90
CA GLY A 79 17.86 -7.52 -7.73
C GLY A 79 19.01 -8.46 -8.01
N GLN A 80 19.26 -8.86 -9.24
CA GLN A 80 20.30 -9.86 -9.54
C GLN A 80 21.72 -9.36 -9.26
N ASN A 81 21.96 -8.03 -9.19
CA ASN A 81 23.25 -7.42 -8.90
C ASN A 81 23.20 -6.36 -7.79
N SER A 82 22.26 -6.42 -6.86
CA SER A 82 22.16 -5.42 -5.81
C SER A 82 23.28 -5.58 -4.77
N ILE A 83 23.97 -4.48 -4.47
CA ILE A 83 25.10 -4.44 -3.53
C ILE A 83 24.55 -4.09 -2.13
N ARG A 84 24.95 -4.85 -1.12
CA ARG A 84 24.69 -4.50 0.27
C ARG A 84 25.78 -3.57 0.79
N PHE A 85 25.43 -2.33 1.04
CA PHE A 85 26.33 -1.36 1.68
C PHE A 85 26.38 -1.54 3.20
N ASP A 86 27.52 -1.22 3.82
CA ASP A 86 27.63 -1.12 5.26
C ASP A 86 26.98 0.17 5.79
N ALA A 87 26.77 0.23 7.12
CA ALA A 87 26.05 1.34 7.73
C ALA A 87 26.79 2.68 7.59
N ARG A 88 28.13 2.70 7.57
CA ARG A 88 28.93 3.93 7.42
C ARG A 88 28.79 4.49 6.01
N THR A 89 28.87 3.63 5.00
CA THR A 89 28.68 4.00 3.59
C THR A 89 27.30 4.60 3.37
N ILE A 90 26.23 3.99 3.96
CA ILE A 90 24.86 4.52 3.86
C ILE A 90 24.75 5.88 4.58
N GLU A 91 25.28 6.00 5.79
CA GLU A 91 25.28 7.27 6.53
C GLU A 91 26.03 8.37 5.78
N GLN A 92 27.17 8.03 5.12
CA GLN A 92 27.92 8.98 4.30
C GLN A 92 27.14 9.40 3.07
N LEU A 93 26.54 8.46 2.33
CA LEU A 93 25.66 8.73 1.20
C LEU A 93 24.52 9.70 1.59
N PHE A 94 23.90 9.49 2.75
CA PHE A 94 22.83 10.36 3.22
C PHE A 94 23.33 11.77 3.56
N LYS A 95 24.55 11.90 4.09
CA LYS A 95 25.18 13.20 4.31
C LYS A 95 25.51 13.91 3.00
N ASP A 96 26.14 13.22 2.07
CA ASP A 96 26.57 13.78 0.78
C ASP A 96 25.38 14.26 -0.07
N THR A 97 24.25 13.57 0.05
CA THR A 97 23.01 13.92 -0.63
C THR A 97 22.10 14.84 0.19
N ASN A 98 22.58 15.28 1.37
CA ASN A 98 21.81 16.10 2.32
C ASN A 98 20.43 15.52 2.62
N TYR A 99 20.37 14.18 2.73
CA TYR A 99 19.14 13.45 3.08
C TYR A 99 19.07 13.23 4.60
N ASN A 100 18.12 13.88 5.25
CA ASN A 100 17.82 13.69 6.65
C ASN A 100 16.33 13.80 6.92
N LEU A 101 15.85 13.19 8.01
CA LEU A 101 14.42 13.09 8.32
C LEU A 101 13.81 14.44 8.72
N GLU A 102 14.58 15.33 9.32
CA GLU A 102 14.14 16.66 9.72
C GLU A 102 13.75 17.45 8.47
N LYS A 103 14.61 17.45 7.45
CA LYS A 103 14.34 18.10 6.16
C LYS A 103 13.15 17.47 5.45
N VAL A 104 12.99 16.15 5.50
CA VAL A 104 11.82 15.49 4.93
C VAL A 104 10.53 15.90 5.64
N ARG A 105 10.55 16.03 6.97
CA ARG A 105 9.39 16.52 7.75
C ARG A 105 9.00 17.95 7.36
N GLU A 106 9.98 18.80 7.15
CA GLU A 106 9.79 20.21 6.79
C GLU A 106 9.29 20.34 5.35
N THR A 107 9.98 19.73 4.39
CA THR A 107 9.72 19.93 2.96
C THR A 107 8.61 19.02 2.41
N LYS A 108 8.27 17.95 3.13
CA LYS A 108 7.39 16.86 2.66
C LYS A 108 7.86 16.20 1.36
N LEU A 109 9.17 16.23 1.10
CA LEU A 109 9.79 15.66 -0.08
C LEU A 109 10.89 14.67 0.28
N VAL A 110 10.92 13.53 -0.43
CA VAL A 110 11.96 12.51 -0.31
C VAL A 110 12.61 12.23 -1.66
N ASN A 111 13.94 12.18 -1.66
CA ASN A 111 14.71 11.77 -2.84
C ASN A 111 14.78 10.24 -2.90
N ILE A 112 14.30 9.64 -3.98
CA ILE A 112 14.35 8.19 -4.23
C ILE A 112 15.58 7.74 -5.03
N GLY A 113 16.47 8.67 -5.42
CA GLY A 113 17.68 8.36 -6.17
C GLY A 113 18.73 7.56 -5.37
N ASN A 114 18.69 7.64 -4.04
CA ASN A 114 19.60 6.93 -3.14
C ASN A 114 18.95 5.63 -2.62
N LYS A 115 18.60 4.73 -3.53
CA LYS A 115 17.96 3.47 -3.17
C LYS A 115 18.91 2.57 -2.40
N ILE A 116 18.46 2.07 -1.27
CA ILE A 116 19.14 1.05 -0.48
C ILE A 116 18.34 -0.25 -0.60
N ASP A 117 18.93 -1.23 -1.25
CA ASP A 117 18.27 -2.50 -1.56
C ASP A 117 18.29 -3.50 -0.40
N HIS A 118 19.23 -3.34 0.54
CA HIS A 118 19.41 -4.22 1.69
C HIS A 118 19.68 -3.42 2.96
N LEU A 119 19.17 -3.90 4.10
CA LEU A 119 19.58 -3.35 5.40
C LEU A 119 21.06 -3.66 5.67
N PRO A 120 21.85 -2.71 6.19
CA PRO A 120 23.23 -2.99 6.60
C PRO A 120 23.28 -4.02 7.73
N LYS A 121 24.27 -4.92 7.69
CA LYS A 121 24.41 -5.97 8.75
C LYS A 121 24.65 -5.33 10.11
N GLU A 122 25.38 -4.24 10.13
CA GLU A 122 25.80 -3.50 11.33
C GLU A 122 24.63 -2.83 12.06
N ILE A 123 23.44 -2.75 11.46
CA ILE A 123 22.25 -2.17 12.14
C ILE A 123 21.95 -2.89 13.46
N LYS A 124 22.32 -4.18 13.58
CA LYS A 124 22.18 -4.97 14.82
C LYS A 124 23.10 -4.47 15.92
N SER A 125 24.30 -4.00 15.57
CA SER A 125 25.36 -3.59 16.48
C SER A 125 25.29 -2.11 16.86
N ILE A 126 24.29 -1.36 16.33
CA ILE A 126 24.09 0.04 16.73
C ILE A 126 23.49 0.06 18.14
N GLU A 127 24.28 0.40 19.15
CA GLU A 127 23.85 0.46 20.55
C GLU A 127 22.76 1.49 20.79
N SER A 128 22.91 2.71 20.23
CA SER A 128 21.91 3.76 20.34
C SER A 128 20.62 3.41 19.62
N SER A 129 19.56 3.12 20.36
CA SER A 129 18.22 2.88 19.80
C SER A 129 17.73 4.03 18.94
N LYS A 130 18.02 5.29 19.32
CA LYS A 130 17.67 6.49 18.54
C LYS A 130 18.37 6.49 17.18
N LYS A 131 19.67 6.20 17.16
CA LYS A 131 20.49 6.14 15.93
C LYS A 131 20.01 5.00 15.01
N ARG A 132 19.77 3.81 15.58
CA ARG A 132 19.26 2.64 14.84
C ARG A 132 17.89 2.92 14.20
N LYS A 133 16.94 3.46 14.98
CA LYS A 133 15.59 3.82 14.48
C LYS A 133 15.68 4.85 13.36
N ARG A 134 16.52 5.88 13.53
CA ARG A 134 16.73 6.91 12.50
C ARG A 134 17.24 6.30 11.19
N LEU A 135 18.29 5.49 11.24
CA LEU A 135 18.85 4.82 10.06
C LEU A 135 17.80 3.91 9.39
N PHE A 136 17.07 3.13 10.17
CA PHE A 136 16.00 2.27 9.66
C PHE A 136 14.92 3.09 8.91
N ILE A 137 14.42 4.18 9.52
CA ILE A 137 13.43 5.04 8.87
C ILE A 137 14.01 5.67 7.60
N GLN A 138 15.25 6.16 7.62
CA GLN A 138 15.89 6.74 6.44
C GLN A 138 15.98 5.75 5.28
N ILE A 139 16.20 4.46 5.54
CA ILE A 139 16.27 3.42 4.51
C ILE A 139 14.87 3.05 3.98
N VAL A 140 13.90 2.86 4.87
CA VAL A 140 12.59 2.28 4.52
C VAL A 140 11.61 3.33 3.98
N LEU A 141 11.66 4.56 4.48
CA LEU A 141 10.76 5.65 4.08
C LEU A 141 10.72 5.90 2.56
N PRO A 142 11.86 6.06 1.86
CA PRO A 142 11.84 6.29 0.40
C PRO A 142 11.17 5.16 -0.38
N LEU A 143 11.32 3.91 0.08
CA LEU A 143 10.75 2.74 -0.57
C LEU A 143 9.21 2.73 -0.47
N ILE A 144 8.67 3.06 0.71
CA ILE A 144 7.22 3.16 0.94
C ILE A 144 6.63 4.30 0.11
N VAL A 145 7.27 5.48 0.14
CA VAL A 145 6.79 6.66 -0.60
C VAL A 145 6.83 6.42 -2.11
N GLU A 146 7.86 5.76 -2.64
CA GLU A 146 7.95 5.40 -4.06
C GLU A 146 6.82 4.45 -4.48
N GLU A 147 6.56 3.39 -3.72
CA GLU A 147 5.51 2.43 -4.06
C GLU A 147 4.10 3.07 -3.89
N ASN A 148 3.89 3.92 -2.89
CA ASN A 148 2.65 4.72 -2.78
C ASN A 148 2.48 5.67 -3.97
N ALA A 149 3.56 6.31 -4.43
CA ALA A 149 3.50 7.19 -5.60
C ALA A 149 3.05 6.44 -6.87
N LYS A 150 3.49 5.20 -7.07
CA LYS A 150 3.02 4.35 -8.18
C LYS A 150 1.53 4.06 -8.08
N ILE A 151 1.06 3.71 -6.87
CA ILE A 151 -0.38 3.46 -6.65
C ILE A 151 -1.20 4.73 -6.91
N ARG A 152 -0.72 5.91 -6.47
CA ARG A 152 -1.40 7.19 -6.75
C ARG A 152 -1.48 7.50 -8.26
N LEU A 153 -0.42 7.23 -9.01
CA LEU A 153 -0.42 7.40 -10.47
C LEU A 153 -1.40 6.43 -11.13
N ASP A 154 -1.39 5.16 -10.74
CA ASP A 154 -2.34 4.17 -11.23
C ASP A 154 -3.79 4.56 -10.90
N ARG A 155 -4.03 5.06 -9.67
CA ARG A 155 -5.35 5.52 -9.24
C ARG A 155 -5.81 6.74 -10.04
N LYS A 156 -4.92 7.71 -10.29
CA LYS A 156 -5.19 8.87 -11.15
C LYS A 156 -5.56 8.43 -12.58
N GLU A 157 -4.80 7.47 -13.13
CA GLU A 157 -5.06 6.91 -14.44
C GLU A 157 -6.40 6.16 -14.49
N LEU A 158 -6.71 5.37 -13.47
CA LEU A 158 -8.02 4.71 -13.33
C LEU A 158 -9.17 5.72 -13.42
N PHE A 159 -9.12 6.79 -12.61
CA PHE A 159 -10.18 7.80 -12.63
C PHE A 159 -10.24 8.56 -13.99
N ARG A 160 -9.09 8.83 -14.62
CA ARG A 160 -9.03 9.42 -15.95
C ARG A 160 -9.73 8.53 -17.00
N ILE A 161 -9.50 7.23 -16.96
CA ILE A 161 -10.13 6.26 -17.85
C ILE A 161 -11.63 6.17 -17.56
N LEU A 162 -12.02 6.13 -16.29
CA LEU A 162 -13.42 6.03 -15.86
C LEU A 162 -14.25 7.28 -16.18
N ALA A 163 -13.61 8.44 -16.34
CA ALA A 163 -14.29 9.69 -16.74
C ALA A 163 -14.60 9.79 -18.24
N LYS A 164 -14.09 8.86 -19.06
CA LYS A 164 -14.34 8.86 -20.51
C LYS A 164 -15.60 8.10 -20.88
N ASN A 165 -16.28 8.54 -21.92
CA ASN A 165 -17.42 7.82 -22.51
C ASN A 165 -16.96 6.59 -23.32
N ILE A 166 -15.81 6.70 -24.00
CA ILE A 166 -15.25 5.63 -24.84
C ILE A 166 -13.78 5.47 -24.49
N ASN A 167 -13.38 4.23 -24.20
CA ASN A 167 -12.02 3.86 -23.89
C ASN A 167 -11.33 3.21 -25.09
N THR A 168 -10.07 3.58 -25.31
CA THR A 168 -9.19 2.96 -26.32
C THR A 168 -8.87 1.51 -25.96
N GLN A 169 -8.41 0.71 -26.94
CA GLN A 169 -7.98 -0.66 -26.68
C GLN A 169 -6.83 -0.73 -25.68
N LYS A 170 -5.90 0.23 -25.72
CA LYS A 170 -4.80 0.32 -24.74
C LYS A 170 -5.31 0.50 -23.31
N GLU A 171 -6.30 1.38 -23.11
CA GLU A 171 -6.92 1.59 -21.79
C GLU A 171 -7.70 0.37 -21.30
N LYS A 172 -8.41 -0.33 -22.20
CA LYS A 172 -9.09 -1.59 -21.86
C LYS A 172 -8.09 -2.67 -21.43
N ASN A 173 -6.98 -2.81 -22.12
CA ASN A 173 -5.91 -3.74 -21.77
C ASN A 173 -5.29 -3.38 -20.40
N TRP A 174 -5.01 -2.10 -20.17
CA TRP A 174 -4.50 -1.63 -18.88
C TRP A 174 -5.47 -1.94 -17.73
N LEU A 175 -6.78 -1.71 -17.92
CA LEU A 175 -7.79 -2.08 -16.93
C LEU A 175 -7.80 -3.59 -16.64
N LYS A 176 -7.72 -4.41 -17.68
CA LYS A 176 -7.66 -5.88 -17.54
C LYS A 176 -6.45 -6.33 -16.72
N GLU A 177 -5.28 -5.74 -16.98
CA GLU A 177 -4.07 -6.00 -16.18
C GLU A 177 -4.26 -5.58 -14.73
N LYS A 178 -4.90 -4.40 -14.48
CA LYS A 178 -5.17 -3.93 -13.11
C LYS A 178 -6.20 -4.81 -12.39
N PHE A 179 -7.25 -5.28 -13.03
CA PHE A 179 -8.16 -6.26 -12.44
C PHE A 179 -7.41 -7.52 -12.01
N LYS A 180 -6.57 -8.06 -12.90
CA LYS A 180 -5.72 -9.23 -12.57
C LYS A 180 -4.76 -8.91 -11.41
N GLN A 181 -4.07 -7.78 -11.45
CA GLN A 181 -3.12 -7.34 -10.42
C GLN A 181 -3.77 -7.26 -9.04
N TYR A 182 -5.02 -6.78 -8.95
CA TYR A 182 -5.76 -6.66 -7.70
C TYR A 182 -6.66 -7.86 -7.38
N GLY A 183 -6.53 -8.99 -8.11
CA GLY A 183 -7.28 -10.22 -7.88
C GLY A 183 -8.78 -10.06 -8.05
N LEU A 184 -9.19 -9.33 -9.09
CA LEU A 184 -10.57 -9.00 -9.40
C LEU A 184 -11.01 -9.59 -10.73
N ARG A 185 -12.33 -9.78 -10.90
CA ARG A 185 -12.92 -10.06 -12.20
C ARG A 185 -12.95 -8.80 -13.04
N ASP A 186 -12.82 -8.96 -14.36
CA ASP A 186 -12.96 -7.86 -15.30
C ASP A 186 -14.30 -7.14 -15.09
N GLY A 187 -14.25 -5.82 -15.02
CA GLY A 187 -15.44 -4.97 -14.83
C GLY A 187 -15.82 -4.67 -13.37
N ASP A 188 -15.16 -5.24 -12.36
CA ASP A 188 -15.40 -4.90 -10.96
C ASP A 188 -14.70 -3.58 -10.57
N PHE A 189 -15.15 -2.49 -11.16
CA PHE A 189 -14.57 -1.17 -10.95
C PHE A 189 -14.71 -0.64 -9.53
N TYR A 190 -15.77 -1.01 -8.83
CA TYR A 190 -15.95 -0.62 -7.44
C TYR A 190 -14.85 -1.21 -6.56
N SER A 191 -14.67 -2.52 -6.61
CA SER A 191 -13.61 -3.18 -5.84
C SER A 191 -12.22 -2.70 -6.28
N LEU A 192 -12.02 -2.39 -7.57
CA LEU A 192 -10.75 -1.87 -8.05
C LEU A 192 -10.44 -0.49 -7.43
N LYS A 193 -11.41 0.43 -7.39
CA LYS A 193 -11.25 1.73 -6.71
C LYS A 193 -10.90 1.58 -5.22
N VAL A 194 -11.53 0.63 -4.53
CA VAL A 194 -11.32 0.37 -3.10
C VAL A 194 -9.97 -0.29 -2.85
N ARG A 195 -9.54 -1.22 -3.73
CA ARG A 195 -8.27 -1.95 -3.58
C ARG A 195 -7.06 -1.14 -4.05
N MET A 196 -7.19 -0.38 -5.13
CA MET A 196 -6.11 0.43 -5.70
C MET A 196 -5.95 1.74 -4.94
N ASP A 197 -5.43 1.67 -3.71
CA ASP A 197 -5.16 2.85 -2.90
C ASP A 197 -3.91 2.65 -2.03
N GLU A 198 -3.30 3.75 -1.64
CA GLU A 198 -2.07 3.75 -0.86
C GLU A 198 -2.27 3.34 0.60
N ILE A 199 -1.18 2.94 1.25
CA ILE A 199 -1.14 2.69 2.68
C ILE A 199 -0.44 3.87 3.35
N PRO A 200 -0.99 4.47 4.43
CA PRO A 200 -0.32 5.56 5.14
C PRO A 200 1.13 5.21 5.46
N VAL A 201 2.04 6.15 5.20
CA VAL A 201 3.48 5.92 5.37
C VAL A 201 3.82 5.59 6.82
N SER A 202 3.21 6.31 7.76
CA SER A 202 3.39 6.08 9.20
C SER A 202 2.99 4.67 9.63
N LEU A 203 1.88 4.15 9.07
CA LEU A 203 1.41 2.80 9.36
C LEU A 203 2.38 1.74 8.80
N ALA A 204 2.80 1.88 7.55
CA ALA A 204 3.76 0.96 6.93
C ALA A 204 5.12 0.97 7.66
N LEU A 205 5.62 2.15 8.05
CA LEU A 205 6.84 2.26 8.85
C LEU A 205 6.71 1.59 10.22
N ALA A 206 5.57 1.77 10.90
CA ALA A 206 5.33 1.17 12.21
C ALA A 206 5.28 -0.36 12.14
N GLN A 207 4.60 -0.92 11.13
CA GLN A 207 4.55 -2.36 10.91
C GLN A 207 5.95 -2.91 10.57
N ALA A 208 6.67 -2.30 9.62
CA ALA A 208 8.04 -2.69 9.31
C ALA A 208 8.96 -2.66 10.55
N ALA A 209 8.86 -1.62 11.36
CA ALA A 209 9.63 -1.50 12.60
C ALA A 209 9.28 -2.60 13.62
N LYS A 210 7.99 -2.89 13.80
CA LYS A 210 7.50 -3.93 14.72
C LYS A 210 7.95 -5.33 14.29
N GLU A 211 7.71 -5.68 13.01
CA GLU A 211 8.01 -7.02 12.46
C GLU A 211 9.51 -7.32 12.43
N THR A 212 10.34 -6.29 12.26
CA THR A 212 11.78 -6.47 12.10
C THR A 212 12.61 -6.12 13.34
N GLY A 213 11.98 -5.61 14.41
CA GLY A 213 12.72 -5.04 15.52
C GLY A 213 13.64 -3.89 15.08
N TRP A 214 13.13 -3.00 14.22
CA TRP A 214 13.92 -1.91 13.63
C TRP A 214 15.08 -2.41 12.75
N GLY A 215 14.85 -3.46 11.99
CA GLY A 215 15.81 -4.03 11.05
C GLY A 215 16.78 -5.05 11.63
N THR A 216 16.63 -5.43 12.89
CA THR A 216 17.57 -6.37 13.55
C THR A 216 17.21 -7.83 13.35
N SER A 217 15.99 -8.16 12.91
CA SER A 217 15.55 -9.55 12.76
C SER A 217 16.31 -10.28 11.67
N ARG A 218 16.47 -11.61 11.84
CA ARG A 218 17.09 -12.46 10.83
C ARG A 218 16.37 -12.40 9.49
N PHE A 219 15.04 -12.37 9.50
CA PHE A 219 14.24 -12.33 8.28
C PHE A 219 14.45 -11.04 7.48
N ALA A 220 14.58 -9.90 8.15
CA ALA A 220 14.89 -8.63 7.49
C ALA A 220 16.31 -8.63 6.92
N GLN A 221 17.27 -9.24 7.63
CA GLN A 221 18.67 -9.26 7.25
C GLN A 221 19.02 -10.25 6.13
N GLU A 222 18.45 -11.46 6.17
CA GLU A 222 18.77 -12.53 5.22
C GLU A 222 17.75 -12.62 4.07
N GLY A 223 16.53 -12.12 4.29
CA GLY A 223 15.44 -12.25 3.35
C GLY A 223 14.81 -10.96 2.89
N ASN A 224 15.33 -9.79 3.28
CA ASN A 224 14.71 -8.49 2.99
C ASN A 224 13.22 -8.42 3.38
N ALA A 225 12.77 -9.28 4.31
CA ALA A 225 11.38 -9.43 4.75
C ALA A 225 11.05 -8.37 5.80
N LEU A 226 10.54 -7.22 5.38
CA LEU A 226 10.19 -6.11 6.27
C LEU A 226 8.88 -6.31 7.04
N PHE A 227 7.98 -7.17 6.55
CA PHE A 227 6.60 -7.26 7.04
C PHE A 227 6.18 -8.68 7.48
N GLY A 228 7.12 -9.59 7.63
CA GLY A 228 6.86 -10.94 8.15
C GLY A 228 5.91 -11.79 7.30
N GLN A 229 5.80 -11.54 6.01
CA GLN A 229 4.87 -12.24 5.13
C GLN A 229 5.23 -13.71 4.94
N TRP A 230 4.20 -14.56 4.93
CA TRP A 230 4.37 -16.00 4.74
C TRP A 230 4.30 -16.39 3.26
N THR A 231 5.05 -17.43 2.88
CA THR A 231 4.96 -18.10 1.59
C THR A 231 4.83 -19.60 1.76
N TRP A 232 4.06 -20.25 0.90
CA TRP A 232 3.87 -21.71 0.89
C TRP A 232 4.64 -22.37 -0.25
N ASN A 233 4.87 -21.65 -1.35
CA ASN A 233 5.45 -22.20 -2.58
C ASN A 233 6.73 -21.49 -3.03
N GLY A 234 7.05 -20.31 -2.46
CA GLY A 234 8.17 -19.49 -2.87
C GLY A 234 9.44 -19.72 -2.03
N GLU A 235 10.51 -19.02 -2.40
CA GLU A 235 11.70 -18.91 -1.58
C GLU A 235 11.37 -18.31 -0.22
N GLY A 236 11.89 -18.89 0.84
CA GLY A 236 11.60 -18.40 2.18
C GLY A 236 12.54 -18.92 3.23
N ILE A 237 12.56 -18.23 4.36
CA ILE A 237 13.36 -18.55 5.53
C ILE A 237 12.46 -19.23 6.57
N ARG A 238 12.85 -20.40 7.03
CA ARG A 238 12.13 -21.09 8.11
C ARG A 238 12.32 -20.36 9.44
N PRO A 239 11.23 -20.13 10.21
CA PRO A 239 11.36 -19.67 11.59
C PRO A 239 12.12 -20.67 12.44
N ALA A 240 12.86 -20.21 13.45
CA ALA A 240 13.48 -21.08 14.43
C ALA A 240 12.41 -21.76 15.30
N GLY A 241 12.58 -23.06 15.57
CA GLY A 241 11.66 -23.82 16.43
C GLY A 241 10.38 -24.32 15.76
N VAL A 242 10.18 -24.06 14.48
CA VAL A 242 9.04 -24.61 13.71
C VAL A 242 9.38 -26.01 13.23
N ASP A 243 8.39 -26.90 13.30
CA ASP A 243 8.48 -28.30 12.87
C ASP A 243 9.06 -28.42 11.44
N LYS A 244 9.91 -29.43 11.22
CA LYS A 244 10.56 -29.66 9.92
C LYS A 244 9.56 -29.87 8.78
N ASP A 245 8.36 -30.35 9.10
CA ASP A 245 7.28 -30.62 8.16
C ASP A 245 6.38 -29.41 7.89
N ALA A 246 6.59 -28.28 8.57
CA ALA A 246 5.81 -27.07 8.31
C ALA A 246 6.09 -26.54 6.91
N LYS A 247 5.01 -26.47 6.10
CA LYS A 247 5.08 -26.07 4.68
C LYS A 247 5.21 -24.56 4.48
N HIS A 248 5.02 -23.75 5.54
CA HIS A 248 5.07 -22.29 5.46
C HIS A 248 6.44 -21.77 5.90
N LYS A 249 6.88 -20.71 5.20
CA LYS A 249 8.14 -20.01 5.45
C LYS A 249 7.88 -18.52 5.45
N VAL A 250 8.74 -17.71 6.05
CA VAL A 250 8.74 -16.27 5.84
C VAL A 250 9.31 -15.99 4.46
N ALA A 251 8.58 -15.26 3.64
CA ALA A 251 8.95 -14.96 2.26
C ALA A 251 10.31 -14.23 2.20
N LYS A 252 11.12 -14.58 1.21
CA LYS A 252 12.39 -13.94 0.90
C LYS A 252 12.24 -13.08 -0.34
N PHE A 253 12.80 -11.89 -0.32
CA PHE A 253 12.73 -10.92 -1.41
C PHE A 253 14.13 -10.59 -1.91
N ALA A 254 14.26 -10.32 -3.21
CA ALA A 254 15.55 -9.92 -3.80
C ALA A 254 16.04 -8.59 -3.22
N VAL A 255 15.13 -7.64 -3.03
CA VAL A 255 15.40 -6.30 -2.48
C VAL A 255 14.31 -5.88 -1.49
N LEU A 256 14.62 -4.93 -0.61
CA LEU A 256 13.66 -4.39 0.39
C LEU A 256 12.37 -3.84 -0.27
N LYS A 257 12.49 -3.19 -1.43
CA LYS A 257 11.35 -2.60 -2.14
C LYS A 257 10.33 -3.67 -2.56
N ALA A 258 10.76 -4.87 -2.93
CA ALA A 258 9.87 -5.97 -3.27
C ALA A 258 9.01 -6.39 -2.06
N SER A 259 9.57 -6.40 -0.85
CA SER A 259 8.82 -6.65 0.38
C SER A 259 7.77 -5.56 0.65
N VAL A 260 8.10 -4.29 0.40
CA VAL A 260 7.13 -3.18 0.53
C VAL A 260 5.96 -3.36 -0.45
N ARG A 261 6.26 -3.67 -1.71
CA ARG A 261 5.23 -3.91 -2.76
C ARG A 261 4.32 -5.08 -2.38
N ALA A 262 4.91 -6.18 -1.94
CA ALA A 262 4.15 -7.36 -1.51
C ALA A 262 3.25 -7.06 -0.30
N TYR A 263 3.73 -6.29 0.68
CA TYR A 263 2.94 -5.83 1.82
C TYR A 263 1.75 -4.97 1.40
N GLN A 264 1.96 -3.96 0.57
CA GLN A 264 0.87 -3.10 0.08
C GLN A 264 -0.17 -3.92 -0.70
N ARG A 265 0.28 -4.87 -1.53
CA ARG A 265 -0.60 -5.78 -2.23
C ARG A 265 -1.42 -6.63 -1.26
N ASN A 266 -0.81 -7.17 -0.20
CA ASN A 266 -1.50 -7.98 0.80
C ASN A 266 -2.63 -7.18 1.46
N LEU A 267 -2.38 -5.99 1.98
CA LEU A 267 -3.42 -5.15 2.58
C LEU A 267 -4.51 -4.75 1.56
N ASN A 268 -4.13 -4.57 0.31
CA ASN A 268 -5.02 -4.15 -0.74
C ASN A 268 -5.89 -5.28 -1.33
N THR A 269 -5.50 -6.55 -1.17
CA THR A 269 -6.20 -7.67 -1.84
C THR A 269 -6.73 -8.74 -0.90
N HIS A 270 -6.01 -9.07 0.19
CA HIS A 270 -6.37 -10.18 1.06
C HIS A 270 -7.69 -9.95 1.80
N SER A 271 -8.50 -11.01 1.93
CA SER A 271 -9.83 -10.95 2.55
C SER A 271 -9.83 -10.48 4.00
N SER A 272 -8.80 -10.80 4.78
CA SER A 272 -8.67 -10.36 6.18
C SER A 272 -8.70 -8.85 6.36
N TYR A 273 -8.37 -8.05 5.31
CA TYR A 273 -8.26 -6.60 5.38
C TYR A 273 -9.40 -5.87 4.66
N ILE A 274 -10.56 -6.50 4.50
CA ILE A 274 -11.76 -5.88 3.90
C ILE A 274 -12.18 -4.65 4.70
N GLU A 275 -12.27 -4.76 6.02
CA GLU A 275 -12.70 -3.66 6.88
C GLU A 275 -11.69 -2.50 6.87
N PHE A 276 -10.39 -2.79 6.84
CA PHE A 276 -9.35 -1.78 6.63
C PHE A 276 -9.58 -0.98 5.33
N ARG A 277 -9.88 -1.67 4.24
CA ARG A 277 -10.15 -1.03 2.95
C ARG A 277 -11.45 -0.24 2.92
N LYS A 278 -12.49 -0.72 3.62
CA LYS A 278 -13.76 0.00 3.75
C LYS A 278 -13.57 1.32 4.50
N GLU A 279 -12.89 1.29 5.66
CA GLU A 279 -12.60 2.50 6.42
C GLU A 279 -11.76 3.48 5.61
N ARG A 280 -10.73 3.00 4.89
CA ARG A 280 -9.93 3.84 4.00
C ARG A 280 -10.77 4.48 2.90
N ALA A 281 -11.71 3.74 2.31
CA ALA A 281 -12.63 4.27 1.31
C ALA A 281 -13.57 5.33 1.89
N ILE A 282 -14.09 5.13 3.11
CA ILE A 282 -14.91 6.13 3.81
C ILE A 282 -14.14 7.43 4.00
N GLN A 283 -12.88 7.38 4.45
CA GLN A 283 -12.05 8.58 4.58
C GLN A 283 -11.86 9.29 3.24
N ARG A 284 -11.68 8.55 2.13
CA ARG A 284 -11.58 9.13 0.79
C ARG A 284 -12.89 9.75 0.30
N ASP A 285 -14.01 9.12 0.59
CA ASP A 285 -15.33 9.62 0.17
C ASP A 285 -15.72 10.90 0.95
N ASN A 286 -15.18 11.08 2.14
CA ASN A 286 -15.33 12.29 2.96
C ASN A 286 -14.29 13.38 2.62
N ASP A 287 -13.46 13.22 1.60
CA ASP A 287 -12.32 14.09 1.29
C ASP A 287 -11.33 14.26 2.45
N GLU A 288 -11.30 13.29 3.37
CA GLU A 288 -10.37 13.29 4.50
C GLU A 288 -8.97 12.80 4.07
N LYS A 289 -7.96 13.31 4.74
CA LYS A 289 -6.64 12.69 4.68
C LYS A 289 -6.69 11.32 5.35
N LEU A 290 -5.92 10.36 4.81
CA LEU A 290 -5.84 9.03 5.42
C LEU A 290 -5.27 9.12 6.83
N ASP A 291 -6.06 8.74 7.81
CA ASP A 291 -5.69 8.70 9.23
C ASP A 291 -5.17 7.31 9.60
N SER A 292 -3.85 7.20 9.74
CA SER A 292 -3.20 5.95 10.12
C SER A 292 -3.63 5.43 11.49
N LEU A 293 -3.94 6.32 12.46
CA LEU A 293 -4.36 5.93 13.81
C LEU A 293 -5.81 5.41 13.84
N LYS A 294 -6.65 5.80 12.89
CA LYS A 294 -7.95 5.16 12.68
C LYS A 294 -7.79 3.82 11.95
N LEU A 295 -7.01 3.80 10.86
CA LEU A 295 -6.84 2.62 10.03
C LEU A 295 -6.16 1.46 10.74
N VAL A 296 -5.25 1.72 11.68
CA VAL A 296 -4.57 0.66 12.44
C VAL A 296 -5.54 -0.23 13.23
N ASN A 297 -6.73 0.30 13.62
CA ASN A 297 -7.72 -0.48 14.37
C ASN A 297 -8.28 -1.68 13.59
N TYR A 298 -8.11 -1.71 12.27
CA TYR A 298 -8.57 -2.77 11.38
C TYR A 298 -7.47 -3.75 11.00
N LEU A 299 -6.36 -3.79 11.75
CA LEU A 299 -5.25 -4.71 11.57
C LEU A 299 -5.18 -5.78 12.67
N ASP A 300 -6.27 -6.03 13.37
CA ASP A 300 -6.38 -7.06 14.41
C ASP A 300 -6.03 -8.46 13.90
N LYS A 301 -6.29 -8.74 12.62
CA LYS A 301 -5.99 -10.01 11.97
C LYS A 301 -4.57 -10.11 11.38
N TYR A 302 -3.74 -9.08 11.56
CA TYR A 302 -2.36 -9.11 11.07
C TYR A 302 -1.45 -9.96 11.94
N ALA A 303 -1.70 -10.00 13.24
CA ALA A 303 -0.97 -10.81 14.20
C ALA A 303 -1.94 -11.51 15.17
N GLU A 304 -1.52 -12.65 15.70
CA GLU A 304 -2.32 -13.44 16.66
C GLU A 304 -2.68 -12.67 17.94
N THR A 305 -1.86 -11.67 18.31
CA THR A 305 -2.07 -10.82 19.50
C THR A 305 -3.16 -9.77 19.33
N GLY A 306 -3.78 -9.65 18.13
CA GLY A 306 -4.95 -8.83 17.87
C GLY A 306 -4.85 -7.39 18.40
N GLN A 307 -5.63 -7.05 19.43
CA GLN A 307 -5.67 -5.69 20.00
C GLN A 307 -4.32 -5.22 20.52
N GLN A 308 -3.54 -6.10 21.15
CA GLN A 308 -2.20 -5.75 21.66
C GLN A 308 -1.25 -5.33 20.52
N TYR A 309 -1.38 -5.97 19.36
CA TYR A 309 -0.65 -5.55 18.15
C TYR A 309 -0.98 -4.13 17.73
N ILE A 310 -2.28 -3.81 17.69
CA ILE A 310 -2.79 -2.47 17.37
C ILE A 310 -2.21 -1.42 18.32
N ASP A 311 -2.23 -1.69 19.63
CA ASP A 311 -1.73 -0.76 20.65
C ASP A 311 -0.24 -0.50 20.51
N VAL A 312 0.54 -1.54 20.22
CA VAL A 312 1.99 -1.41 19.93
C VAL A 312 2.23 -0.56 18.68
N LEU A 313 1.47 -0.75 17.60
CA LEU A 313 1.62 0.06 16.40
C LEU A 313 1.29 1.54 16.67
N LYS A 314 0.19 1.82 17.39
CA LYS A 314 -0.15 3.21 17.81
C LYS A 314 0.96 3.85 18.61
N GLN A 315 1.55 3.09 19.54
CA GLN A 315 2.67 3.55 20.35
C GLN A 315 3.90 3.87 19.48
N ILE A 316 4.27 2.99 18.54
CA ILE A 316 5.39 3.22 17.61
C ILE A 316 5.14 4.47 16.78
N ILE A 317 3.94 4.65 16.21
CA ILE A 317 3.56 5.82 15.40
C ILE A 317 3.74 7.09 16.23
N LYS A 318 3.16 7.15 17.43
CA LYS A 318 3.20 8.34 18.30
C LYS A 318 4.61 8.67 18.81
N GLN A 319 5.32 7.67 19.35
CA GLN A 319 6.65 7.88 19.96
C GLN A 319 7.71 8.33 18.96
N ASN A 320 7.54 8.02 17.67
CA ASN A 320 8.51 8.37 16.65
C ASN A 320 7.99 9.44 15.68
N SER A 321 6.83 10.09 16.01
CA SER A 321 6.18 11.10 15.17
C SER A 321 6.08 10.68 13.69
N LEU A 322 5.64 9.44 13.46
CA LEU A 322 5.65 8.88 12.11
C LEU A 322 4.58 9.50 11.21
N THR A 323 3.49 10.04 11.79
CA THR A 323 2.44 10.76 11.03
C THR A 323 2.98 11.96 10.27
N ASP A 324 4.13 12.52 10.68
CA ASP A 324 4.80 13.60 9.96
C ASP A 324 5.18 13.19 8.53
N PHE A 325 5.23 11.88 8.24
CA PHE A 325 5.60 11.33 6.94
C PHE A 325 4.41 10.95 6.04
N ASP A 326 3.17 11.04 6.52
CA ASP A 326 1.99 10.61 5.75
C ASP A 326 1.74 11.48 4.50
N ASP A 327 2.14 12.76 4.53
CA ASP A 327 2.04 13.69 3.40
C ASP A 327 3.31 13.77 2.53
N VAL A 328 4.30 12.91 2.77
CA VAL A 328 5.57 12.94 2.02
C VAL A 328 5.38 12.43 0.60
N ASN A 329 5.96 13.15 -0.35
CA ASN A 329 5.95 12.83 -1.77
C ASN A 329 7.36 12.63 -2.32
N VAL A 330 7.45 12.00 -3.47
CA VAL A 330 8.72 11.87 -4.20
C VAL A 330 9.16 13.24 -4.70
N MET A 331 10.44 13.58 -4.47
CA MET A 331 11.03 14.80 -5.02
C MET A 331 11.00 14.77 -6.55
N PRO A 332 10.51 15.81 -7.23
CA PRO A 332 10.56 15.89 -8.67
C PRO A 332 12.00 15.80 -9.17
N THR A 333 12.28 14.88 -10.09
CA THR A 333 13.58 14.80 -10.73
C THR A 333 13.71 15.93 -11.77
N SER A 334 14.79 16.72 -11.68
CA SER A 334 15.03 17.84 -12.60
C SER A 334 15.06 17.36 -14.06
N ASN A 335 14.23 17.97 -14.89
CA ASN A 335 14.30 18.09 -16.37
C ASN A 335 14.29 16.87 -17.29
N LYS A 336 14.41 15.62 -16.86
CA LYS A 336 14.24 14.46 -17.78
C LYS A 336 12.85 13.81 -17.74
N THR A 337 12.07 14.06 -16.71
CA THR A 337 10.77 13.41 -16.49
C THR A 337 9.57 14.24 -16.97
N LYS A 338 9.79 15.47 -17.50
CA LYS A 338 8.70 16.27 -18.11
C LYS A 338 8.11 15.67 -19.40
N LYS A 339 8.72 14.61 -19.95
CA LYS A 339 8.21 13.89 -21.13
C LYS A 339 7.39 12.64 -20.81
N LEU A 340 7.18 12.30 -19.53
CA LEU A 340 6.48 11.08 -19.09
C LEU A 340 5.31 11.35 -18.12
N ILE A 341 4.92 12.62 -17.96
CA ILE A 341 3.72 13.01 -17.21
C ILE A 341 2.67 13.55 -18.17
#